data_359cfeffed506b215416bd4560149b00
#
_entry.id   359cfeffed506b215416bd4560149b00
#
_cell.length_a   1.000
_cell.length_b   1.000
_cell.length_c   1.000
_cell.angle_alpha   90.00
_cell.angle_beta   90.00
_cell.angle_gamma   90.00
#
_symmetry.space_group_name_H-M   'P 1'
#
loop_
_entity.id
_entity.type
_entity.pdbx_description
1 polymer ?
#
loop_
_entity_poly.entity_id
_entity_poly.type
_entity_poly.pdbx_seq_one_letter_code
_entity_poly.pdbx_strand_id
1 'polypeptide(L)'
;KKFVVSSHYCITLDRVPEAFYTEIMANEKQWQNWHRLGMLATDTPGSLSDLKEHPHLMLDTMLFQEAFRAKLLNEIADIESATNGIIIHGDNFQAVSLVSERYKGEISYVYIDPPYNTVDNAFAYKNQYKHSSWASLIYNRISKSYPLISDDGVCAVAIDDTESGILREILGQVFGGENYVSTIAVEVNPAGQNIRPNTPARSHDYFHVYAKNLDKMNMLLRGLTPEEERAYKEQDAEGFYLWDNLRRRGG
;
A
#
# COMPACT_ATOMS: atom_id res chain seq x y z
N LYS A 1 -3.50 -10.89 26.98
CA LYS A 1 -4.74 -10.79 26.17
C LYS A 1 -4.78 -11.97 25.21
N LYS A 2 -5.92 -12.66 25.11
CA LYS A 2 -6.12 -13.70 24.10
C LYS A 2 -6.37 -12.99 22.76
N PHE A 3 -5.65 -13.39 21.71
CA PHE A 3 -5.97 -13.01 20.35
C PHE A 3 -7.09 -13.91 19.84
N VAL A 4 -8.07 -13.30 19.18
CA VAL A 4 -9.01 -14.04 18.34
C VAL A 4 -8.55 -13.79 16.91
N VAL A 5 -8.10 -14.84 16.25
CA VAL A 5 -7.80 -14.81 14.82
C VAL A 5 -8.96 -15.49 14.10
N SER A 6 -9.64 -14.76 13.26
CA SER A 6 -10.61 -15.30 12.31
C SER A 6 -10.17 -14.89 10.91
N SER A 7 -10.25 -15.82 9.97
CA SER A 7 -9.94 -15.55 8.56
C SER A 7 -11.13 -15.90 7.69
N HIS A 8 -11.34 -15.12 6.65
CA HIS A 8 -12.31 -15.34 5.59
C HIS A 8 -11.74 -14.81 4.28
N TYR A 9 -12.38 -15.17 3.18
CA TYR A 9 -11.92 -14.82 1.85
C TYR A 9 -12.94 -13.91 1.17
N CYS A 10 -12.44 -12.94 0.42
CA CYS A 10 -13.20 -12.19 -0.57
C CYS A 10 -12.82 -12.72 -1.95
N ILE A 11 -13.79 -13.25 -2.68
CA ILE A 11 -13.56 -13.94 -3.96
C ILE A 11 -14.39 -13.25 -5.03
N THR A 12 -13.77 -12.82 -6.13
CA THR A 12 -14.50 -12.23 -7.26
C THR A 12 -15.35 -13.27 -7.99
N LEU A 13 -16.52 -12.88 -8.49
CA LEU A 13 -17.49 -13.81 -9.07
C LEU A 13 -16.97 -14.54 -10.32
N ASP A 14 -16.03 -13.95 -11.06
CA ASP A 14 -15.34 -14.60 -12.19
C ASP A 14 -14.56 -15.87 -11.78
N ARG A 15 -14.27 -16.01 -10.48
CA ARG A 15 -13.59 -17.19 -9.88
C ARG A 15 -14.56 -18.12 -9.15
N VAL A 16 -15.85 -17.78 -9.11
CA VAL A 16 -16.87 -18.57 -8.45
C VAL A 16 -17.67 -19.36 -9.50
N PRO A 17 -17.70 -20.70 -9.41
CA PRO A 17 -18.50 -21.51 -10.32
C PRO A 17 -19.99 -21.13 -10.29
N GLU A 18 -20.65 -21.08 -11.45
CA GLU A 18 -22.07 -20.71 -11.57
C GLU A 18 -23.01 -21.59 -10.72
N ALA A 19 -22.62 -22.80 -10.40
CA ALA A 19 -23.38 -23.71 -9.51
C ALA A 19 -23.67 -23.09 -8.14
N PHE A 20 -22.85 -22.13 -7.67
CA PHE A 20 -23.04 -21.42 -6.41
C PHE A 20 -23.97 -20.21 -6.51
N TYR A 21 -24.30 -19.74 -7.71
CA TYR A 21 -25.04 -18.49 -7.92
C TYR A 21 -26.45 -18.51 -7.32
N THR A 22 -27.12 -19.68 -7.26
CA THR A 22 -28.42 -19.80 -6.61
C THR A 22 -28.36 -19.50 -5.11
N GLU A 23 -27.32 -20.00 -4.42
CA GLU A 23 -27.13 -19.74 -2.99
C GLU A 23 -26.68 -18.29 -2.75
N ILE A 24 -25.88 -17.72 -3.67
CA ILE A 24 -25.46 -16.31 -3.61
C ILE A 24 -26.67 -15.38 -3.80
N MET A 25 -27.54 -15.65 -4.76
CA MET A 25 -28.78 -14.89 -5.00
C MET A 25 -29.69 -14.88 -3.76
N ALA A 26 -29.80 -16.00 -3.05
CA ALA A 26 -30.62 -16.13 -1.86
C ALA A 26 -30.03 -15.41 -0.62
N ASN A 27 -28.80 -14.93 -0.69
CA ASN A 27 -28.13 -14.30 0.44
C ASN A 27 -28.31 -12.77 0.45
N GLU A 28 -29.39 -12.32 1.10
CA GLU A 28 -29.70 -10.89 1.23
C GLU A 28 -28.56 -10.07 1.87
N LYS A 29 -27.79 -10.66 2.80
CA LYS A 29 -26.67 -9.95 3.46
C LYS A 29 -25.56 -9.62 2.48
N GLN A 30 -25.31 -10.50 1.51
CA GLN A 30 -24.31 -10.26 0.47
C GLN A 30 -24.75 -9.12 -0.45
N TRP A 31 -26.01 -9.08 -0.88
CA TRP A 31 -26.55 -7.98 -1.67
C TRP A 31 -26.48 -6.65 -0.92
N GLN A 32 -26.93 -6.61 0.33
CA GLN A 32 -26.84 -5.42 1.18
C GLN A 32 -25.40 -4.94 1.33
N ASN A 33 -24.43 -5.87 1.42
CA ASN A 33 -23.03 -5.51 1.50
C ASN A 33 -22.50 -4.87 0.23
N TRP A 34 -22.84 -5.39 -0.95
CA TRP A 34 -22.47 -4.80 -2.24
C TRP A 34 -23.06 -3.40 -2.45
N HIS A 35 -24.34 -3.21 -2.09
CA HIS A 35 -24.97 -1.87 -2.13
C HIS A 35 -24.28 -0.91 -1.15
N ARG A 36 -24.04 -1.33 0.08
CA ARG A 36 -23.37 -0.52 1.09
C ARG A 36 -21.96 -0.09 0.68
N LEU A 37 -21.25 -0.95 -0.03
CA LEU A 37 -19.89 -0.69 -0.53
C LEU A 37 -19.90 0.10 -1.86
N GLY A 38 -21.06 0.41 -2.43
CA GLY A 38 -21.17 1.09 -3.72
C GLY A 38 -20.70 0.25 -4.92
N MET A 39 -20.63 -1.07 -4.75
CA MET A 39 -20.26 -2.00 -5.82
C MET A 39 -21.42 -2.25 -6.80
N LEU A 40 -22.64 -2.05 -6.33
CA LEU A 40 -23.86 -2.11 -7.11
C LEU A 40 -24.69 -0.86 -6.87
N ALA A 41 -25.47 -0.44 -7.89
CA ALA A 41 -26.47 0.59 -7.74
C ALA A 41 -27.59 0.14 -6.79
N THR A 42 -28.17 1.08 -6.03
CA THR A 42 -29.17 0.77 -5.00
C THR A 42 -30.46 0.18 -5.54
N ASP A 43 -30.74 0.34 -6.82
CA ASP A 43 -31.91 -0.16 -7.56
C ASP A 43 -31.65 -1.49 -8.29
N THR A 44 -30.45 -2.08 -8.16
CA THR A 44 -30.13 -3.38 -8.76
C THR A 44 -31.00 -4.47 -8.13
N PRO A 45 -31.81 -5.21 -8.92
CA PRO A 45 -32.86 -6.10 -8.40
C PRO A 45 -32.36 -7.38 -7.73
N GLY A 46 -31.09 -7.76 -7.95
CA GLY A 46 -30.49 -8.95 -7.34
C GLY A 46 -30.84 -10.24 -8.09
N SER A 47 -30.75 -10.21 -9.39
CA SER A 47 -31.05 -11.33 -10.30
C SER A 47 -29.79 -12.13 -10.68
N LEU A 48 -30.00 -13.28 -11.32
CA LEU A 48 -28.90 -14.08 -11.90
C LEU A 48 -28.15 -13.31 -13.01
N SER A 49 -28.84 -12.47 -13.78
CA SER A 49 -28.18 -11.63 -14.78
C SER A 49 -27.26 -10.62 -14.15
N ASP A 50 -27.66 -10.02 -13.02
CA ASP A 50 -26.81 -9.06 -12.31
C ASP A 50 -25.50 -9.70 -11.87
N LEU A 51 -25.52 -10.96 -11.39
CA LEU A 51 -24.29 -11.67 -11.04
C LEU A 51 -23.38 -11.92 -12.25
N LYS A 52 -23.97 -12.25 -13.41
CA LYS A 52 -23.22 -12.52 -14.65
C LYS A 52 -22.66 -11.25 -15.30
N GLU A 53 -23.38 -10.15 -15.17
CA GLU A 53 -22.97 -8.85 -15.71
C GLU A 53 -21.86 -8.18 -14.88
N HIS A 54 -21.70 -8.60 -13.61
CA HIS A 54 -20.74 -8.01 -12.69
C HIS A 54 -19.71 -9.04 -12.17
N PRO A 55 -18.82 -9.58 -13.03
CA PRO A 55 -17.89 -10.66 -12.69
C PRO A 55 -16.87 -10.29 -11.61
N HIS A 56 -16.67 -9.00 -11.35
CA HIS A 56 -15.72 -8.50 -10.35
C HIS A 56 -16.34 -8.15 -9.00
N LEU A 57 -17.63 -8.44 -8.79
CA LEU A 57 -18.21 -8.35 -7.45
C LEU A 57 -17.50 -9.30 -6.51
N MET A 58 -17.11 -8.79 -5.35
CA MET A 58 -16.43 -9.58 -4.31
C MET A 58 -17.45 -10.26 -3.41
N LEU A 59 -17.49 -11.58 -3.46
CA LEU A 59 -18.23 -12.40 -2.51
C LEU A 59 -17.42 -12.48 -1.20
N ASP A 60 -18.04 -12.04 -0.09
CA ASP A 60 -17.44 -12.16 1.24
C ASP A 60 -17.89 -13.47 1.89
N THR A 61 -16.97 -14.44 2.01
CA THR A 61 -17.27 -15.75 2.57
C THR A 61 -17.73 -15.69 4.02
N MET A 62 -17.45 -14.62 4.77
CA MET A 62 -17.94 -14.42 6.13
C MET A 62 -19.48 -14.31 6.20
N LEU A 63 -20.11 -13.87 5.15
CA LEU A 63 -21.57 -13.70 5.08
C LEU A 63 -22.34 -15.00 4.80
N PHE A 64 -21.64 -16.11 4.61
CA PHE A 64 -22.20 -17.42 4.28
C PHE A 64 -21.99 -18.45 5.39
N GLN A 65 -22.84 -19.47 5.39
CA GLN A 65 -22.72 -20.61 6.31
C GLN A 65 -21.45 -21.41 6.03
N GLU A 66 -20.93 -22.09 7.05
CA GLU A 66 -19.68 -22.85 6.96
C GLU A 66 -19.70 -23.91 5.85
N ALA A 67 -20.84 -24.59 5.66
CA ALA A 67 -20.99 -25.60 4.60
C ALA A 67 -20.83 -25.00 3.18
N PHE A 68 -21.36 -23.82 2.93
CA PHE A 68 -21.17 -23.11 1.66
C PHE A 68 -19.69 -22.72 1.48
N ARG A 69 -19.09 -22.12 2.52
CA ARG A 69 -17.69 -21.72 2.49
C ARG A 69 -16.78 -22.90 2.17
N ALA A 70 -16.96 -24.02 2.87
CA ALA A 70 -16.15 -25.22 2.67
C ALA A 70 -16.27 -25.75 1.24
N LYS A 71 -17.49 -25.81 0.68
CA LYS A 71 -17.71 -26.23 -0.70
C LYS A 71 -17.01 -25.30 -1.69
N LEU A 72 -17.21 -23.97 -1.54
CA LEU A 72 -16.62 -22.99 -2.44
C LEU A 72 -15.09 -23.01 -2.41
N LEU A 73 -14.50 -23.07 -1.22
CA LEU A 73 -13.04 -23.09 -1.08
C LEU A 73 -12.41 -24.37 -1.61
N ASN A 74 -13.13 -25.50 -1.58
CA ASN A 74 -12.67 -26.76 -2.17
C ASN A 74 -12.63 -26.75 -3.71
N GLU A 75 -13.35 -25.84 -4.37
CA GLU A 75 -13.27 -25.66 -5.83
C GLU A 75 -11.98 -24.93 -6.24
N ILE A 76 -11.26 -24.29 -5.31
CA ILE A 76 -10.01 -23.58 -5.56
C ILE A 76 -8.85 -24.54 -5.29
N ALA A 77 -8.19 -25.00 -6.34
CA ALA A 77 -7.15 -26.03 -6.23
C ALA A 77 -5.96 -25.62 -5.35
N ASP A 78 -5.54 -24.35 -5.42
CA ASP A 78 -4.48 -23.79 -4.59
C ASP A 78 -4.89 -22.38 -4.15
N ILE A 79 -5.42 -22.29 -2.95
CA ILE A 79 -5.94 -21.03 -2.41
C ILE A 79 -4.80 -20.04 -2.09
N GLU A 80 -3.60 -20.53 -1.79
CA GLU A 80 -2.45 -19.67 -1.54
C GLU A 80 -1.99 -18.96 -2.80
N SER A 81 -1.77 -19.71 -3.86
CA SER A 81 -1.39 -19.15 -5.17
C SER A 81 -2.50 -18.32 -5.80
N ALA A 82 -3.76 -18.62 -5.49
CA ALA A 82 -4.91 -17.83 -5.96
C ALA A 82 -5.11 -16.53 -5.18
N THR A 83 -4.53 -16.39 -3.98
CA THR A 83 -4.67 -15.20 -3.14
C THR A 83 -3.73 -14.10 -3.63
N ASN A 84 -4.28 -12.98 -4.06
CA ASN A 84 -3.53 -11.83 -4.57
C ASN A 84 -3.46 -10.63 -3.61
N GLY A 85 -3.99 -10.77 -2.40
CA GLY A 85 -3.92 -9.73 -1.36
C GLY A 85 -4.38 -10.21 -0.01
N ILE A 86 -3.82 -9.60 1.05
CA ILE A 86 -4.19 -9.87 2.44
C ILE A 86 -4.46 -8.55 3.15
N ILE A 87 -5.60 -8.46 3.85
CA ILE A 87 -5.92 -7.35 4.73
C ILE A 87 -5.97 -7.88 6.16
N ILE A 88 -5.19 -7.28 7.05
CA ILE A 88 -5.16 -7.66 8.47
C ILE A 88 -5.68 -6.50 9.31
N HIS A 89 -6.83 -6.70 9.94
CA HIS A 89 -7.43 -5.73 10.85
C HIS A 89 -6.94 -5.97 12.28
N GLY A 90 -6.05 -5.12 12.76
CA GLY A 90 -5.47 -5.23 14.10
C GLY A 90 -4.40 -4.19 14.38
N ASP A 91 -3.74 -4.27 15.55
CA ASP A 91 -2.52 -3.48 15.82
C ASP A 91 -1.42 -3.92 14.84
N ASN A 92 -0.78 -2.95 14.18
CA ASN A 92 0.18 -3.21 13.10
C ASN A 92 1.41 -4.02 13.56
N PHE A 93 1.90 -3.83 14.79
CA PHE A 93 3.02 -4.63 15.31
C PHE A 93 2.67 -6.11 15.41
N GLN A 94 1.43 -6.40 15.81
CA GLN A 94 0.92 -7.76 15.92
C GLN A 94 0.58 -8.34 14.54
N ALA A 95 0.00 -7.53 13.65
CA ALA A 95 -0.30 -7.92 12.28
C ALA A 95 0.97 -8.32 11.51
N VAL A 96 2.01 -7.48 11.57
CA VAL A 96 3.32 -7.79 10.96
C VAL A 96 3.93 -9.04 11.59
N SER A 97 3.82 -9.20 12.92
CA SER A 97 4.33 -10.42 13.60
C SER A 97 3.64 -11.70 13.14
N LEU A 98 2.35 -11.62 12.84
CA LEU A 98 1.55 -12.77 12.37
C LEU A 98 2.04 -13.30 11.01
N VAL A 99 2.45 -12.39 10.13
CA VAL A 99 2.84 -12.73 8.75
C VAL A 99 4.35 -12.83 8.55
N SER A 100 5.15 -12.55 9.59
CA SER A 100 6.60 -12.35 9.44
C SER A 100 7.35 -13.61 8.98
N GLU A 101 6.95 -14.80 9.41
CA GLU A 101 7.61 -16.04 8.98
C GLU A 101 7.25 -16.39 7.53
N ARG A 102 5.99 -16.15 7.14
CA ARG A 102 5.51 -16.48 5.80
C ARG A 102 6.12 -15.60 4.72
N TYR A 103 6.24 -14.29 4.97
CA TYR A 103 6.71 -13.31 3.98
C TYR A 103 8.13 -12.82 4.21
N LYS A 104 8.93 -13.58 4.96
CA LYS A 104 10.32 -13.22 5.24
C LYS A 104 11.14 -13.14 3.98
N GLY A 105 11.65 -11.94 3.68
CA GLY A 105 12.47 -11.69 2.49
C GLY A 105 11.71 -11.70 1.16
N GLU A 106 10.38 -11.61 1.17
CA GLU A 106 9.55 -11.68 -0.04
C GLU A 106 8.92 -10.34 -0.44
N ILE A 107 8.90 -9.35 0.47
CA ILE A 107 8.23 -8.07 0.25
C ILE A 107 9.17 -7.12 -0.49
N SER A 108 8.82 -6.77 -1.71
CA SER A 108 9.63 -5.85 -2.53
C SER A 108 9.47 -4.39 -2.11
N TYR A 109 8.33 -4.02 -1.51
CA TYR A 109 8.05 -2.63 -1.15
C TYR A 109 7.25 -2.54 0.15
N VAL A 110 7.77 -1.75 1.09
CA VAL A 110 7.08 -1.39 2.34
C VAL A 110 6.78 0.10 2.31
N TYR A 111 5.50 0.46 2.44
CA TYR A 111 5.05 1.84 2.61
C TYR A 111 4.46 2.02 4.00
N ILE A 112 4.88 3.08 4.68
CA ILE A 112 4.39 3.44 6.01
C ILE A 112 3.95 4.90 6.01
N ASP A 113 2.74 5.13 6.49
CA ASP A 113 2.19 6.45 6.77
C ASP A 113 1.90 6.53 8.28
N PRO A 114 2.90 6.93 9.09
CA PRO A 114 2.77 6.95 10.54
C PRO A 114 2.00 8.20 11.02
N PRO A 115 1.56 8.27 12.30
CA PRO A 115 1.15 9.53 12.89
C PRO A 115 2.29 10.56 12.78
N TYR A 116 2.02 11.72 12.19
CA TYR A 116 3.04 12.78 12.00
C TYR A 116 3.39 13.51 13.30
N ASN A 117 2.72 13.19 14.39
CA ASN A 117 2.92 13.76 15.73
C ASN A 117 2.65 15.28 15.80
N THR A 118 1.82 15.78 14.91
CA THR A 118 1.43 17.18 14.85
C THR A 118 0.54 17.59 16.01
N VAL A 119 0.45 18.89 16.26
CA VAL A 119 -0.42 19.47 17.30
C VAL A 119 -1.89 19.48 16.88
N ASP A 120 -2.19 19.42 15.59
CA ASP A 120 -3.56 19.47 15.06
C ASP A 120 -4.27 18.13 15.21
N ASN A 121 -5.40 18.14 15.92
CA ASN A 121 -6.19 16.96 16.28
C ASN A 121 -7.28 16.64 15.24
N ALA A 122 -7.02 16.80 13.95
CA ALA A 122 -8.00 16.50 12.89
C ALA A 122 -8.30 14.99 12.73
N PHE A 123 -7.48 14.12 13.31
CA PHE A 123 -7.56 12.68 13.15
C PHE A 123 -7.99 11.96 14.43
N ALA A 124 -8.74 10.85 14.26
CA ALA A 124 -9.25 10.04 15.37
C ALA A 124 -8.18 9.19 16.10
N TYR A 125 -6.92 9.24 15.68
CA TYR A 125 -5.82 8.53 16.33
C TYR A 125 -4.97 9.46 17.20
N LYS A 126 -4.20 8.87 18.12
CA LYS A 126 -3.36 9.61 19.05
C LYS A 126 -2.23 10.33 18.32
N ASN A 127 -2.18 11.64 18.46
CA ASN A 127 -1.05 12.52 18.16
C ASN A 127 -0.46 13.08 19.47
N GLN A 128 0.52 13.98 19.37
CA GLN A 128 1.16 14.62 20.53
C GLN A 128 1.88 13.63 21.45
N TYR A 129 2.57 12.68 20.85
CA TYR A 129 3.53 11.87 21.58
C TYR A 129 4.74 12.74 22.00
N LYS A 130 5.37 12.42 23.12
CA LYS A 130 6.75 12.88 23.33
C LYS A 130 7.62 12.31 22.19
N HIS A 131 8.57 13.09 21.69
CA HIS A 131 9.46 12.66 20.61
C HIS A 131 10.08 11.26 20.86
N SER A 132 10.55 10.99 22.09
CA SER A 132 11.10 9.68 22.47
C SER A 132 10.07 8.55 22.40
N SER A 133 8.82 8.81 22.76
CA SER A 133 7.76 7.79 22.69
C SER A 133 7.36 7.51 21.24
N TRP A 134 7.30 8.55 20.42
CA TRP A 134 7.07 8.45 18.99
C TRP A 134 8.21 7.66 18.31
N ALA A 135 9.46 8.03 18.60
CA ALA A 135 10.64 7.37 18.08
C ALA A 135 10.64 5.87 18.41
N SER A 136 10.35 5.51 19.67
CA SER A 136 10.26 4.11 20.09
C SER A 136 9.14 3.35 19.37
N LEU A 137 7.99 4.01 19.17
CA LEU A 137 6.86 3.45 18.43
C LEU A 137 7.28 3.11 16.98
N ILE A 138 7.88 4.07 16.29
CA ILE A 138 8.25 3.92 14.88
C ILE A 138 9.41 2.94 14.70
N TYR A 139 10.45 3.07 15.53
CA TYR A 139 11.58 2.14 15.51
C TYR A 139 11.14 0.67 15.60
N ASN A 140 10.24 0.36 16.54
CA ASN A 140 9.74 -1.00 16.72
C ASN A 140 8.98 -1.52 15.47
N ARG A 141 8.20 -0.67 14.78
CA ARG A 141 7.44 -1.05 13.59
C ARG A 141 8.35 -1.27 12.38
N ILE A 142 9.27 -0.33 12.16
CA ILE A 142 10.25 -0.41 11.07
C ILE A 142 11.17 -1.64 11.26
N SER A 143 11.72 -1.82 12.47
CA SER A 143 12.57 -2.97 12.77
C SER A 143 11.83 -4.30 12.60
N LYS A 144 10.52 -4.33 12.89
CA LYS A 144 9.69 -5.54 12.73
C LYS A 144 9.37 -5.83 11.27
N SER A 145 9.25 -4.81 10.43
CA SER A 145 9.00 -4.98 8.98
C SER A 145 10.28 -5.26 8.18
N TYR A 146 11.44 -4.84 8.66
CA TYR A 146 12.71 -5.01 7.95
C TYR A 146 13.00 -6.46 7.49
N PRO A 147 12.80 -7.52 8.31
CA PRO A 147 13.03 -8.90 7.88
C PRO A 147 12.11 -9.38 6.75
N LEU A 148 10.96 -8.72 6.53
CA LEU A 148 10.03 -9.06 5.46
C LEU A 148 10.54 -8.61 4.09
N ILE A 149 11.34 -7.54 4.05
CA ILE A 149 11.79 -6.91 2.81
C ILE A 149 12.78 -7.84 2.10
N SER A 150 12.60 -8.03 0.80
CA SER A 150 13.54 -8.74 -0.07
C SER A 150 14.85 -7.97 -0.19
N ASP A 151 15.92 -8.65 -0.60
CA ASP A 151 17.25 -8.01 -0.69
C ASP A 151 17.31 -6.83 -1.65
N ASP A 152 16.48 -6.83 -2.70
CA ASP A 152 16.31 -5.77 -3.68
C ASP A 152 15.18 -4.78 -3.33
N GLY A 153 14.49 -5.02 -2.22
CA GLY A 153 13.32 -4.27 -1.81
C GLY A 153 13.64 -2.95 -1.12
N VAL A 154 12.61 -2.12 -1.01
CA VAL A 154 12.70 -0.76 -0.46
C VAL A 154 11.63 -0.47 0.58
N CYS A 155 11.92 0.48 1.46
CA CYS A 155 10.98 1.04 2.43
C CYS A 155 10.83 2.54 2.19
N ALA A 156 9.60 3.02 2.07
CA ALA A 156 9.27 4.44 2.00
C ALA A 156 8.36 4.82 3.17
N VAL A 157 8.71 5.89 3.87
CA VAL A 157 7.96 6.37 5.03
C VAL A 157 7.58 7.83 4.81
N ALA A 158 6.26 8.10 4.84
CA ALA A 158 5.70 9.44 4.74
C ALA A 158 5.85 10.18 6.06
N ILE A 159 6.15 11.47 6.01
CA ILE A 159 6.27 12.32 7.21
C ILE A 159 6.24 13.81 6.82
N ASP A 160 5.85 14.66 7.77
CA ASP A 160 6.05 16.10 7.66
C ASP A 160 7.35 16.58 8.35
N ASP A 161 7.52 17.89 8.44
CA ASP A 161 8.69 18.50 9.09
C ASP A 161 8.82 18.15 10.57
N THR A 162 7.72 17.78 11.26
CA THR A 162 7.67 17.66 12.74
C THR A 162 8.64 16.60 13.26
N GLU A 163 8.64 15.41 12.66
CA GLU A 163 9.48 14.27 13.09
C GLU A 163 10.43 13.77 11.98
N SER A 164 10.56 14.48 10.88
CA SER A 164 11.38 14.08 9.72
C SER A 164 12.83 13.77 10.08
N GLY A 165 13.46 14.61 10.92
CA GLY A 165 14.84 14.39 11.38
C GLY A 165 14.98 13.10 12.19
N ILE A 166 14.08 12.88 13.16
CA ILE A 166 14.09 11.67 14.01
C ILE A 166 13.80 10.43 13.18
N LEU A 167 12.87 10.51 12.24
CA LEU A 167 12.57 9.39 11.34
C LEU A 167 13.79 8.99 10.51
N ARG A 168 14.52 9.96 9.98
CA ARG A 168 15.73 9.71 9.18
C ARG A 168 16.82 8.99 9.99
N GLU A 169 17.02 9.37 11.24
CA GLU A 169 17.93 8.68 12.15
C GLU A 169 17.49 7.23 12.41
N ILE A 170 16.20 7.01 12.66
CA ILE A 170 15.64 5.66 12.85
C ILE A 170 15.85 4.79 11.62
N LEU A 171 15.56 5.30 10.44
CA LEU A 171 15.75 4.58 9.18
C LEU A 171 17.24 4.25 8.96
N GLY A 172 18.14 5.21 9.21
CA GLY A 172 19.58 4.99 9.15
C GLY A 172 20.08 3.91 10.13
N GLN A 173 19.51 3.83 11.34
CA GLN A 173 19.85 2.79 12.31
C GLN A 173 19.36 1.39 11.89
N VAL A 174 18.20 1.30 11.23
CA VAL A 174 17.60 -0.01 10.84
C VAL A 174 18.15 -0.51 9.51
N PHE A 175 18.31 0.37 8.53
CA PHE A 175 18.70 0.01 7.16
C PHE A 175 20.20 0.18 6.90
N GLY A 176 20.92 0.98 7.71
CA GLY A 176 22.25 1.48 7.42
C GLY A 176 22.20 2.79 6.63
N GLY A 177 23.04 3.76 6.99
CA GLY A 177 23.09 5.06 6.32
C GLY A 177 23.50 4.96 4.84
N GLU A 178 24.28 3.97 4.48
CA GLU A 178 24.71 3.64 3.11
C GLU A 178 23.57 3.20 2.20
N ASN A 179 22.47 2.72 2.78
CA ASN A 179 21.29 2.26 2.04
C ASN A 179 20.23 3.36 1.85
N TYR A 180 20.56 4.61 2.15
CA TYR A 180 19.71 5.75 1.86
C TYR A 180 19.57 5.94 0.34
N VAL A 181 18.34 5.95 -0.16
CA VAL A 181 18.04 6.17 -1.57
C VAL A 181 17.78 7.65 -1.84
N SER A 182 16.75 8.22 -1.23
CA SER A 182 16.37 9.62 -1.44
C SER A 182 15.37 10.12 -0.39
N THR A 183 15.21 11.44 -0.35
CA THR A 183 14.04 12.09 0.24
C THR A 183 13.25 12.76 -0.88
N ILE A 184 12.01 12.33 -1.07
CA ILE A 184 11.10 12.84 -2.09
C ILE A 184 10.19 13.86 -1.43
N ALA A 185 10.16 15.09 -1.93
CA ALA A 185 9.18 16.10 -1.52
C ALA A 185 7.90 15.90 -2.33
N VAL A 186 6.76 15.82 -1.62
CA VAL A 186 5.44 15.63 -2.21
C VAL A 186 4.57 16.84 -1.90
N GLU A 187 4.06 17.48 -2.94
CA GLU A 187 3.18 18.63 -2.79
C GLU A 187 1.84 18.20 -2.20
N VAL A 188 1.49 18.77 -1.03
CA VAL A 188 0.23 18.47 -0.31
C VAL A 188 -0.67 19.69 -0.17
N ASN A 189 -0.14 20.91 -0.42
CA ASN A 189 -0.88 22.17 -0.31
C ASN A 189 -0.51 23.11 -1.47
N PRO A 190 -0.99 22.86 -2.69
CA PRO A 190 -0.65 23.66 -3.87
C PRO A 190 -1.17 25.11 -3.77
N ALA A 191 -2.19 25.38 -2.96
CA ALA A 191 -2.71 26.73 -2.76
C ALA A 191 -1.83 27.60 -1.84
N GLY A 192 -0.84 27.03 -1.16
CA GLY A 192 0.11 27.74 -0.32
C GLY A 192 -0.55 28.48 0.86
N GLN A 193 -1.64 27.98 1.41
CA GLN A 193 -2.30 28.62 2.54
C GLN A 193 -1.47 28.48 3.82
N ASN A 194 -1.24 29.62 4.49
CA ASN A 194 -0.55 29.63 5.78
C ASN A 194 -1.46 29.09 6.88
N ILE A 195 -1.04 28.00 7.50
CA ILE A 195 -1.71 27.42 8.67
C ILE A 195 -1.37 28.22 9.94
N ARG A 196 -0.21 28.90 9.97
CA ARG A 196 0.25 29.73 11.10
C ARG A 196 0.59 31.15 10.63
N PRO A 197 0.09 32.19 11.33
CA PRO A 197 0.50 33.57 11.06
C PRO A 197 2.03 33.73 11.17
N ASN A 198 2.61 34.52 10.29
CA ASN A 198 4.04 34.89 10.29
C ASN A 198 5.02 33.73 10.02
N THR A 199 4.57 32.61 9.46
CA THR A 199 5.45 31.53 8.97
C THR A 199 5.27 31.35 7.47
N PRO A 200 6.30 30.89 6.74
CA PRO A 200 6.12 30.46 5.37
C PRO A 200 5.05 29.36 5.27
N ALA A 201 4.31 29.34 4.16
CA ALA A 201 3.35 28.28 3.90
C ALA A 201 4.08 26.95 3.76
N ARG A 202 3.59 25.91 4.44
CA ARG A 202 4.04 24.55 4.19
C ARG A 202 3.27 24.01 2.98
N SER A 203 3.99 23.64 1.94
CA SER A 203 3.40 23.15 0.69
C SER A 203 3.65 21.67 0.43
N HIS A 204 4.52 21.01 1.21
CA HIS A 204 4.95 19.65 0.94
C HIS A 204 5.16 18.83 2.22
N ASP A 205 5.07 17.53 2.05
CA ASP A 205 5.54 16.49 2.97
C ASP A 205 6.70 15.74 2.34
N TYR A 206 7.25 14.76 3.06
CA TYR A 206 8.40 13.99 2.60
C TYR A 206 8.08 12.50 2.54
N PHE A 207 8.73 11.80 1.60
CA PHE A 207 8.98 10.36 1.70
C PHE A 207 10.48 10.15 1.88
N HIS A 208 10.87 9.57 3.01
CA HIS A 208 12.21 9.03 3.19
C HIS A 208 12.25 7.61 2.64
N VAL A 209 13.14 7.36 1.68
CA VAL A 209 13.26 6.08 0.98
C VAL A 209 14.61 5.45 1.29
N TYR A 210 14.58 4.22 1.78
CA TYR A 210 15.74 3.38 2.04
C TYR A 210 15.61 2.03 1.33
N ALA A 211 16.68 1.55 0.74
CA ALA A 211 16.77 0.18 0.24
C ALA A 211 17.15 -0.78 1.36
N LYS A 212 16.81 -2.05 1.24
CA LYS A 212 17.39 -3.08 2.10
C LYS A 212 18.88 -3.30 1.79
N ASN A 213 19.22 -3.26 0.51
CA ASN A 213 20.58 -3.24 0.00
C ASN A 213 20.60 -2.38 -1.27
N LEU A 214 21.26 -1.23 -1.22
CA LEU A 214 21.28 -0.27 -2.32
C LEU A 214 21.90 -0.85 -3.60
N ASP A 215 22.93 -1.70 -3.47
CA ASP A 215 23.62 -2.33 -4.60
C ASP A 215 22.76 -3.37 -5.33
N LYS A 216 21.76 -3.92 -4.65
CA LYS A 216 20.82 -4.91 -5.21
C LYS A 216 19.50 -4.29 -5.65
N MET A 217 19.23 -3.04 -5.26
CA MET A 217 17.98 -2.38 -5.58
C MET A 217 17.78 -2.27 -7.10
N ASN A 218 16.67 -2.80 -7.58
CA ASN A 218 16.30 -2.69 -8.98
C ASN A 218 15.18 -1.66 -9.15
N MET A 219 15.53 -0.48 -9.67
CA MET A 219 14.54 0.53 -10.05
C MET A 219 14.06 0.25 -11.48
N LEU A 220 12.77 0.00 -11.62
CA LEU A 220 12.15 -0.01 -12.93
C LEU A 220 12.21 1.42 -13.49
N LEU A 221 12.95 1.57 -14.58
CA LEU A 221 12.95 2.83 -15.32
C LEU A 221 11.56 3.04 -15.92
N ARG A 222 11.03 4.24 -15.76
CA ARG A 222 9.82 4.64 -16.47
C ARG A 222 10.09 4.61 -17.98
N GLY A 223 9.25 3.90 -18.74
CA GLY A 223 9.29 4.00 -20.19
C GLY A 223 9.11 5.47 -20.64
N LEU A 224 9.76 5.83 -21.73
CA LEU A 224 9.59 7.15 -22.33
C LEU A 224 8.14 7.32 -22.79
N THR A 225 7.58 8.50 -22.61
CA THR A 225 6.31 8.84 -23.27
C THR A 225 6.53 8.98 -24.79
N PRO A 226 5.48 8.83 -25.61
CA PRO A 226 5.62 9.03 -27.07
C PRO A 226 6.20 10.40 -27.47
N GLU A 227 6.02 11.42 -26.63
CA GLU A 227 6.58 12.75 -26.83
C GLU A 227 8.08 12.78 -26.50
N GLU A 228 8.47 12.14 -25.41
CA GLU A 228 9.89 11.99 -25.03
C GLU A 228 10.65 11.13 -26.05
N GLU A 229 10.05 10.03 -26.53
CA GLU A 229 10.64 9.20 -27.58
C GLU A 229 10.92 9.97 -28.87
N ARG A 230 10.02 10.88 -29.26
CA ARG A 230 10.20 11.73 -30.46
C ARG A 230 11.39 12.69 -30.36
N ALA A 231 11.90 12.95 -29.15
CA ALA A 231 13.09 13.78 -28.97
C ALA A 231 14.38 13.03 -29.33
N TYR A 232 14.38 11.70 -29.24
CA TYR A 232 15.50 10.83 -29.56
C TYR A 232 15.51 10.54 -31.08
N LYS A 233 16.19 11.37 -31.86
CA LYS A 233 16.18 11.32 -33.33
C LYS A 233 17.40 10.67 -33.96
N GLU A 234 18.48 10.60 -33.22
CA GLU A 234 19.74 10.03 -33.67
C GLU A 234 19.82 8.56 -33.24
N GLN A 235 20.52 7.74 -34.00
CA GLN A 235 20.68 6.33 -33.70
C GLN A 235 22.12 5.88 -33.99
N ASP A 236 22.66 5.04 -33.11
CA ASP A 236 23.93 4.34 -33.30
C ASP A 236 23.77 2.84 -32.94
N ALA A 237 24.89 2.14 -32.76
CA ALA A 237 24.91 0.72 -32.42
C ALA A 237 24.40 0.41 -30.99
N GLU A 238 24.36 1.40 -30.10
CA GLU A 238 23.92 1.27 -28.70
C GLU A 238 22.45 1.64 -28.53
N GLY A 239 21.83 2.40 -29.47
CA GLY A 239 20.42 2.73 -29.44
C GLY A 239 20.09 4.12 -29.98
N PHE A 240 18.91 4.63 -29.58
CA PHE A 240 18.49 5.98 -29.92
C PHE A 240 19.00 6.98 -28.88
N TYR A 241 19.50 8.13 -29.36
CA TYR A 241 20.00 9.20 -28.50
C TYR A 241 19.58 10.59 -28.98
N LEU A 242 19.75 11.58 -28.13
CA LEU A 242 19.60 13.00 -28.47
C LEU A 242 20.86 13.77 -28.09
N TRP A 243 21.16 14.80 -28.86
CA TRP A 243 22.21 15.72 -28.49
C TRP A 243 21.71 16.70 -27.43
N ASP A 244 22.40 16.75 -26.27
CA ASP A 244 22.13 17.75 -25.23
C ASP A 244 23.34 18.69 -25.10
N ASN A 245 23.08 19.92 -24.67
CA ASN A 245 24.13 20.92 -24.48
C ASN A 245 25.01 20.55 -23.27
N LEU A 246 26.32 20.54 -23.47
CA LEU A 246 27.32 20.38 -22.39
C LEU A 246 27.22 21.46 -21.29
N ARG A 247 26.64 22.61 -21.57
CA ARG A 247 26.29 23.66 -20.61
C ARG A 247 24.80 23.55 -20.28
N ARG A 248 24.47 22.97 -19.14
CA ARG A 248 23.19 23.26 -18.52
C ARG A 248 23.14 24.76 -18.23
N ARG A 249 22.11 25.44 -18.75
CA ARG A 249 21.80 26.79 -18.30
C ARG A 249 21.49 26.66 -16.82
N GLY A 250 22.35 27.21 -15.95
CA GLY A 250 22.05 27.38 -14.55
C GLY A 250 20.79 28.23 -14.45
N GLY A 251 19.77 27.68 -13.75
CA GLY A 251 18.62 28.46 -13.34
C GLY A 251 19.03 29.45 -12.25
#